data_21e4b4b504e6808f15dffaa542538a4f
#
_entry.id   21e4b4b504e6808f15dffaa542538a4f
#
_cell.length_a   1.000
_cell.length_b   1.000
_cell.length_c   1.000
_cell.angle_alpha   90.00
_cell.angle_beta   90.00
_cell.angle_gamma   90.00
#
_symmetry.space_group_name_H-M   'P 1'
#
loop_
_entity.id
_entity.type
_entity.pdbx_description
1 polymer ?
#
loop_
_entity_poly.entity_id
_entity_poly.type
_entity_poly.pdbx_seq_one_letter_code
_entity_poly.pdbx_strand_id
1 'polypeptide(L)'
;MLDRILNHLDALVGYDTRNPPRAIGTDGIFDYLCEQLPGFRIELSDHGAGAVSLLAVRGETTRVFNVHLDTVPSSPAWTADPLRLRVTDDRATGLGACDIKGAAACLLAAAEASTGPVALLFTSDEEANDARCVASFLKRDHGFTEAIIAEPTNAQAVLAHRGIASVRMAFKGQAGHASAANALELSAVHQAMRTSNEWLVAGIA
;
A
#
# COMPACT_ATOMS: atom_id res chain seq x y z
N MET A 1 -2.86 -25.40 5.98
CA MET A 1 -3.02 -24.14 5.23
C MET A 1 -2.87 -22.94 6.16
N LEU A 2 -3.70 -22.79 7.20
CA LEU A 2 -3.63 -21.64 8.11
C LEU A 2 -2.25 -21.41 8.73
N ASP A 3 -1.59 -22.45 9.24
CA ASP A 3 -0.25 -22.32 9.82
C ASP A 3 0.78 -21.78 8.82
N ARG A 4 0.70 -22.18 7.56
CA ARG A 4 1.57 -21.63 6.50
C ARG A 4 1.31 -20.14 6.28
N ILE A 5 0.04 -19.76 6.21
CA ILE A 5 -0.35 -18.34 6.07
C ILE A 5 0.19 -17.53 7.24
N LEU A 6 0.03 -18.03 8.48
CA LEU A 6 0.51 -17.35 9.68
C LEU A 6 2.04 -17.25 9.71
N ASN A 7 2.76 -18.28 9.26
CA ASN A 7 4.22 -18.25 9.16
C ASN A 7 4.69 -17.20 8.15
N HIS A 8 4.07 -17.15 6.95
CA HIS A 8 4.39 -16.09 5.98
C HIS A 8 4.03 -14.72 6.52
N LEU A 9 2.87 -14.58 7.16
CA LEU A 9 2.43 -13.30 7.70
C LEU A 9 3.38 -12.79 8.80
N ASP A 10 3.85 -13.68 9.68
CA ASP A 10 4.82 -13.33 10.73
C ASP A 10 6.13 -12.83 10.11
N ALA A 11 6.66 -13.53 9.12
CA ALA A 11 7.85 -13.11 8.40
C ALA A 11 7.64 -11.76 7.70
N LEU A 12 6.54 -11.60 6.96
CA LEU A 12 6.27 -10.37 6.21
C LEU A 12 6.05 -9.16 7.12
N VAL A 13 5.36 -9.32 8.26
CA VAL A 13 5.16 -8.25 9.26
C VAL A 13 6.49 -7.83 9.86
N GLY A 14 7.43 -8.74 10.05
CA GLY A 14 8.76 -8.47 10.60
C GLY A 14 9.63 -7.53 9.75
N TYR A 15 9.34 -7.38 8.46
CA TYR A 15 10.04 -6.43 7.61
C TYR A 15 9.43 -5.04 7.74
N ASP A 16 10.29 -4.04 8.02
CA ASP A 16 9.89 -2.64 8.06
C ASP A 16 9.75 -2.09 6.63
N THR A 17 8.50 -2.03 6.19
CA THR A 17 8.13 -1.53 4.87
C THR A 17 7.26 -0.27 4.94
N ARG A 18 7.41 0.51 6.01
CA ARG A 18 6.67 1.77 6.18
C ARG A 18 7.03 2.77 5.08
N ASN A 19 6.02 3.40 4.54
CA ASN A 19 6.18 4.34 3.44
C ASN A 19 5.30 5.60 3.65
N PRO A 20 5.84 6.75 4.08
CA PRO A 20 7.26 7.00 4.37
C PRO A 20 7.82 6.23 5.57
N PRO A 21 9.18 6.09 5.74
CA PRO A 21 10.24 6.87 5.07
C PRO A 21 10.74 6.33 3.72
N ARG A 22 10.12 5.31 3.12
CA ARG A 22 10.50 4.73 1.83
C ARG A 22 11.92 4.13 1.82
N ALA A 23 12.26 3.43 2.86
CA ALA A 23 13.56 2.75 2.97
C ALA A 23 13.57 1.35 2.35
N ILE A 24 12.63 1.03 1.47
CA ILE A 24 12.49 -0.28 0.85
C ILE A 24 13.48 -0.39 -0.32
N GLY A 25 14.32 -1.42 -0.26
CA GLY A 25 15.26 -1.80 -1.32
C GLY A 25 14.85 -3.09 -2.02
N THR A 26 15.74 -3.59 -2.87
CA THR A 26 15.57 -4.87 -3.57
C THR A 26 15.92 -6.08 -2.71
N ASP A 27 16.36 -5.86 -1.49
CA ASP A 27 16.71 -6.83 -0.47
C ASP A 27 15.59 -7.03 0.58
N GLY A 28 15.88 -7.71 1.66
CA GLY A 28 15.01 -7.89 2.80
C GLY A 28 13.71 -8.61 2.46
N ILE A 29 12.58 -7.90 2.39
CA ILE A 29 11.28 -8.52 2.10
C ILE A 29 11.25 -9.15 0.70
N PHE A 30 11.98 -8.59 -0.28
CA PHE A 30 12.05 -9.12 -1.63
C PHE A 30 12.94 -10.36 -1.72
N ASP A 31 14.04 -10.45 -0.93
CA ASP A 31 14.82 -11.68 -0.79
C ASP A 31 13.95 -12.81 -0.26
N TYR A 32 13.20 -12.52 0.81
CA TYR A 32 12.25 -13.47 1.38
C TYR A 32 11.26 -13.97 0.32
N LEU A 33 10.64 -13.10 -0.46
CA LEU A 33 9.72 -13.51 -1.52
C LEU A 33 10.38 -14.39 -2.57
N CYS A 34 11.60 -14.06 -2.99
CA CYS A 34 12.37 -14.88 -3.94
C CYS A 34 12.61 -16.29 -3.39
N GLU A 35 12.95 -16.40 -2.12
CA GLU A 35 13.17 -17.70 -1.46
C GLU A 35 11.89 -18.54 -1.35
N GLN A 36 10.72 -17.89 -1.13
CA GLN A 36 9.44 -18.57 -0.99
C GLN A 36 8.77 -18.94 -2.32
N LEU A 37 9.35 -18.55 -3.46
CA LEU A 37 8.78 -18.81 -4.79
C LEU A 37 9.70 -19.67 -5.68
N PRO A 38 10.12 -20.87 -5.20
CA PRO A 38 10.94 -21.77 -5.99
C PRO A 38 10.20 -22.22 -7.26
N GLY A 39 10.89 -22.22 -8.39
CA GLY A 39 10.33 -22.62 -9.68
C GLY A 39 9.54 -21.53 -10.39
N PHE A 40 9.47 -20.32 -9.81
CA PHE A 40 8.97 -19.16 -10.52
C PHE A 40 10.08 -18.48 -11.32
N ARG A 41 9.72 -17.92 -12.48
CA ARG A 41 10.53 -16.92 -13.15
C ARG A 41 10.31 -15.58 -12.44
N ILE A 42 11.37 -15.04 -11.84
CA ILE A 42 11.33 -13.81 -11.06
C ILE A 42 11.89 -12.66 -11.89
N GLU A 43 11.20 -11.54 -11.87
CA GLU A 43 11.66 -10.25 -12.36
C GLU A 43 11.55 -9.23 -11.24
N LEU A 44 12.69 -8.82 -10.68
CA LEU A 44 12.80 -7.80 -9.63
C LEU A 44 13.24 -6.49 -10.28
N SER A 45 12.54 -5.40 -10.01
CA SER A 45 12.76 -4.09 -10.63
C SER A 45 12.76 -3.00 -9.57
N ASP A 46 13.81 -2.17 -9.56
CA ASP A 46 13.92 -0.96 -8.74
C ASP A 46 13.55 0.26 -9.61
N HIS A 47 12.53 0.98 -9.19
CA HIS A 47 12.04 2.19 -9.85
C HIS A 47 12.50 3.47 -9.14
N GLY A 48 13.38 3.34 -8.15
CA GLY A 48 13.96 4.40 -7.36
C GLY A 48 13.07 4.87 -6.20
N ALA A 49 13.71 5.47 -5.19
CA ALA A 49 13.09 6.05 -4.00
C ALA A 49 12.13 5.09 -3.26
N GLY A 50 12.52 3.82 -3.12
CA GLY A 50 11.76 2.81 -2.41
C GLY A 50 10.60 2.20 -3.19
N ALA A 51 10.43 2.55 -4.46
CA ALA A 51 9.47 1.89 -5.35
C ALA A 51 10.14 0.67 -6.00
N VAL A 52 9.83 -0.51 -5.50
CA VAL A 52 10.37 -1.79 -5.96
C VAL A 52 9.22 -2.72 -6.31
N SER A 53 9.33 -3.43 -7.42
CA SER A 53 8.35 -4.45 -7.80
C SER A 53 9.00 -5.78 -8.10
N LEU A 54 8.29 -6.87 -7.76
CA LEU A 54 8.65 -8.24 -8.07
C LEU A 54 7.51 -8.89 -8.82
N LEU A 55 7.76 -9.30 -10.05
CA LEU A 55 6.86 -10.14 -10.84
C LEU A 55 7.37 -11.58 -10.78
N ALA A 56 6.56 -12.48 -10.24
CA ALA A 56 6.83 -13.91 -10.20
C ALA A 56 5.82 -14.67 -11.06
N VAL A 57 6.28 -15.45 -12.02
CA VAL A 57 5.42 -16.18 -12.96
C VAL A 57 5.79 -17.65 -13.00
N ARG A 58 4.80 -18.50 -12.83
CA ARG A 58 4.89 -19.95 -13.03
C ARG A 58 3.83 -20.39 -14.06
N GLY A 59 4.30 -21.05 -15.12
CA GLY A 59 3.43 -21.49 -16.22
C GLY A 59 2.87 -20.35 -17.07
N GLU A 60 1.90 -20.66 -17.93
CA GLU A 60 1.23 -19.70 -18.78
C GLU A 60 -0.10 -19.28 -18.15
N THR A 61 -0.32 -17.98 -17.97
CA THR A 61 -1.56 -17.42 -17.41
C THR A 61 -1.81 -16.03 -17.98
N THR A 62 -3.08 -15.70 -18.16
CA THR A 62 -3.53 -14.35 -18.55
C THR A 62 -3.96 -13.50 -17.36
N ARG A 63 -3.88 -14.03 -16.15
CA ARG A 63 -4.29 -13.37 -14.91
C ARG A 63 -3.10 -13.13 -14.00
N VAL A 64 -3.01 -11.94 -13.44
CA VAL A 64 -2.03 -11.57 -12.42
C VAL A 64 -2.73 -11.18 -11.12
N PHE A 65 -2.18 -11.63 -9.97
CA PHE A 65 -2.55 -11.13 -8.65
C PHE A 65 -1.57 -10.03 -8.27
N ASN A 66 -2.08 -8.86 -7.90
CA ASN A 66 -1.26 -7.77 -7.39
C ASN A 66 -1.53 -7.54 -5.91
N VAL A 67 -0.46 -7.33 -5.16
CA VAL A 67 -0.47 -7.02 -3.73
C VAL A 67 0.66 -6.06 -3.41
N HIS A 68 0.38 -5.00 -2.64
CA HIS A 68 1.43 -4.14 -2.14
C HIS A 68 2.03 -4.65 -0.83
N LEU A 69 3.26 -4.28 -0.55
CA LEU A 69 4.04 -4.71 0.61
C LEU A 69 4.34 -3.57 1.57
N ASP A 70 4.28 -2.33 1.07
CA ASP A 70 4.46 -1.15 1.89
C ASP A 70 3.25 -0.93 2.81
N THR A 71 3.49 -0.20 3.87
CA THR A 71 2.49 0.09 4.90
C THR A 71 2.56 1.57 5.26
N VAL A 72 1.47 2.10 5.78
CA VAL A 72 1.48 3.41 6.46
C VAL A 72 2.47 3.42 7.63
N PRO A 73 2.95 4.61 8.08
CA PRO A 73 3.70 4.73 9.33
C PRO A 73 2.92 4.20 10.53
N SER A 74 3.62 3.62 11.49
CA SER A 74 2.99 3.17 12.73
C SER A 74 2.47 4.35 13.56
N SER A 75 1.26 4.22 14.09
CA SER A 75 0.66 5.20 14.99
C SER A 75 1.27 5.10 16.40
N PRO A 76 1.41 6.22 17.15
CA PRO A 76 1.74 6.19 18.57
C PRO A 76 0.72 5.42 19.44
N ALA A 77 -0.45 5.11 18.92
CA ALA A 77 -1.49 4.34 19.62
C ALA A 77 -1.23 2.82 19.65
N TRP A 78 -0.19 2.33 18.98
CA TRP A 78 0.21 0.93 19.09
C TRP A 78 0.64 0.61 20.53
N THR A 79 0.04 -0.43 21.11
CA THR A 79 0.32 -0.87 22.49
C THR A 79 1.41 -1.94 22.56
N ALA A 80 1.90 -2.41 21.42
CA ALA A 80 2.99 -3.36 21.29
C ALA A 80 3.77 -3.08 20.00
N ASP A 81 4.89 -3.78 19.79
CA ASP A 81 5.70 -3.65 18.59
C ASP A 81 4.85 -3.94 17.32
N PRO A 82 4.66 -2.96 16.44
CA PRO A 82 3.88 -3.13 15.22
C PRO A 82 4.52 -4.07 14.20
N LEU A 83 5.85 -4.27 14.26
CA LEU A 83 6.60 -5.16 13.37
C LEU A 83 6.72 -6.59 13.91
N ARG A 84 5.95 -6.93 14.94
CA ARG A 84 5.88 -8.27 15.50
C ARG A 84 4.46 -8.79 15.49
N LEU A 85 4.23 -9.85 14.72
CA LEU A 85 2.92 -10.48 14.66
C LEU A 85 2.50 -11.05 16.01
N ARG A 86 1.28 -10.76 16.41
CA ARG A 86 0.63 -11.38 17.58
C ARG A 86 -0.62 -12.11 17.12
N VAL A 87 -0.68 -13.40 17.40
CA VAL A 87 -1.86 -14.23 17.11
C VAL A 87 -2.55 -14.55 18.42
N THR A 88 -3.83 -14.20 18.53
CA THR A 88 -4.69 -14.48 19.68
C THR A 88 -6.06 -14.90 19.18
N ASP A 89 -6.57 -16.02 19.65
CA ASP A 89 -7.87 -16.56 19.27
C ASP A 89 -8.11 -16.57 17.75
N ASP A 90 -8.94 -15.65 17.26
CA ASP A 90 -9.31 -15.50 15.86
C ASP A 90 -8.61 -14.33 15.14
N ARG A 91 -7.58 -13.72 15.77
CA ARG A 91 -6.95 -12.49 15.27
C ARG A 91 -5.45 -12.62 15.15
N ALA A 92 -4.93 -12.08 14.04
CA ALA A 92 -3.51 -11.82 13.82
C ALA A 92 -3.32 -10.30 13.74
N THR A 93 -2.51 -9.73 14.64
CA THR A 93 -2.30 -8.28 14.77
C THR A 93 -0.84 -7.94 14.50
N GLY A 94 -0.60 -7.08 13.52
CA GLY A 94 0.70 -6.55 13.12
C GLY A 94 0.52 -5.45 12.08
N LEU A 95 1.49 -4.59 11.88
CA LEU A 95 1.41 -3.51 10.89
C LEU A 95 1.35 -4.10 9.48
N GLY A 96 0.34 -3.69 8.70
CA GLY A 96 0.10 -4.25 7.38
C GLY A 96 -0.54 -5.65 7.38
N ALA A 97 -0.86 -6.25 8.53
CA ALA A 97 -1.45 -7.60 8.55
C ALA A 97 -2.80 -7.67 7.82
N CYS A 98 -3.60 -6.61 7.88
CA CYS A 98 -4.85 -6.50 7.12
C CYS A 98 -4.62 -5.85 5.75
N ASP A 99 -3.82 -4.81 5.70
CA ASP A 99 -3.56 -3.98 4.52
C ASP A 99 -2.05 -3.97 4.21
N ILE A 100 -1.53 -4.85 3.30
CA ILE A 100 -2.21 -6.07 2.85
C ILE A 100 -1.26 -7.28 2.86
N LYS A 101 -0.29 -7.31 3.79
CA LYS A 101 0.65 -8.43 3.95
C LYS A 101 -0.07 -9.77 4.20
N GLY A 102 -1.29 -9.73 4.78
CA GLY A 102 -2.13 -10.91 4.94
C GLY A 102 -2.52 -11.55 3.61
N ALA A 103 -2.89 -10.75 2.62
CA ALA A 103 -3.16 -11.24 1.28
C ALA A 103 -1.89 -11.80 0.62
N ALA A 104 -0.74 -11.13 0.79
CA ALA A 104 0.55 -11.65 0.32
C ALA A 104 0.86 -13.03 0.93
N ALA A 105 0.67 -13.19 2.23
CA ALA A 105 0.85 -14.46 2.93
C ALA A 105 -0.09 -15.56 2.40
N CYS A 106 -1.34 -15.22 2.10
CA CYS A 106 -2.30 -16.14 1.50
C CYS A 106 -1.86 -16.57 0.09
N LEU A 107 -1.37 -15.64 -0.74
CA LEU A 107 -0.88 -15.94 -2.08
C LEU A 107 0.36 -16.83 -2.06
N LEU A 108 1.31 -16.59 -1.15
CA LEU A 108 2.49 -17.44 -0.97
C LEU A 108 2.09 -18.86 -0.56
N ALA A 109 1.24 -19.00 0.47
CA ALA A 109 0.77 -20.31 0.92
C ALA A 109 -0.03 -21.06 -0.16
N ALA A 110 -0.79 -20.36 -1.00
CA ALA A 110 -1.50 -20.94 -2.13
C ALA A 110 -0.53 -21.37 -3.25
N ALA A 111 0.51 -20.58 -3.51
CA ALA A 111 1.55 -20.90 -4.49
C ALA A 111 2.35 -22.14 -4.10
N GLU A 112 2.64 -22.31 -2.81
CA GLU A 112 3.28 -23.54 -2.28
C GLU A 112 2.37 -24.77 -2.39
N ALA A 113 1.06 -24.59 -2.16
CA ALA A 113 0.10 -25.69 -2.16
C ALA A 113 -0.36 -26.12 -3.56
N SER A 114 0.05 -25.38 -4.60
CA SER A 114 -0.38 -25.59 -5.98
C SER A 114 0.81 -25.66 -6.92
N THR A 115 0.69 -26.43 -7.99
CA THR A 115 1.67 -26.49 -9.08
C THR A 115 1.13 -25.83 -10.37
N GLY A 116 -0.11 -25.34 -10.35
CA GLY A 116 -0.76 -24.72 -11.50
C GLY A 116 -0.13 -23.37 -11.91
N PRO A 117 -0.49 -22.88 -13.12
CA PRO A 117 -0.06 -21.58 -13.59
C PRO A 117 -0.55 -20.45 -12.68
N VAL A 118 0.35 -19.49 -12.36
CA VAL A 118 0.03 -18.31 -11.57
C VAL A 118 1.03 -17.20 -11.82
N ALA A 119 0.58 -15.95 -11.80
CA ALA A 119 1.43 -14.77 -11.79
C ALA A 119 1.11 -13.89 -10.57
N LEU A 120 2.15 -13.48 -9.86
CA LEU A 120 2.10 -12.65 -8.67
C LEU A 120 2.93 -11.39 -8.91
N LEU A 121 2.34 -10.22 -8.70
CA LEU A 121 3.01 -8.93 -8.75
C LEU A 121 3.00 -8.31 -7.35
N PHE A 122 4.17 -8.16 -6.76
CA PHE A 122 4.36 -7.48 -5.48
C PHE A 122 4.90 -6.07 -5.75
N THR A 123 4.36 -5.07 -5.07
CA THR A 123 4.73 -3.66 -5.22
C THR A 123 4.99 -3.01 -3.87
N SER A 124 5.74 -1.89 -3.81
CA SER A 124 6.12 -1.24 -2.56
C SER A 124 5.91 0.27 -2.54
N ASP A 125 4.95 0.79 -3.30
CA ASP A 125 4.74 2.24 -3.45
C ASP A 125 3.26 2.67 -3.46
N GLU A 126 2.35 1.81 -2.99
CA GLU A 126 0.92 2.12 -2.93
C GLU A 126 0.62 3.19 -1.86
N GLU A 127 1.05 2.96 -0.63
CA GLU A 127 0.83 3.84 0.53
C GLU A 127 1.54 5.21 0.41
N ALA A 128 2.49 5.29 -0.50
CA ALA A 128 3.16 6.55 -0.83
C ALA A 128 2.37 7.44 -1.79
N ASN A 129 1.21 7.02 -2.27
CA ASN A 129 0.49 7.65 -3.38
C ASN A 129 1.39 7.86 -4.61
N ASP A 130 2.23 6.88 -4.93
CA ASP A 130 3.20 6.96 -6.02
C ASP A 130 3.16 5.65 -6.82
N ALA A 131 2.43 5.63 -7.90
CA ALA A 131 2.16 4.43 -8.68
C ALA A 131 3.30 4.04 -9.65
N ARG A 132 4.59 4.24 -9.33
CA ARG A 132 5.71 3.93 -10.24
C ARG A 132 5.79 2.46 -10.58
N CYS A 133 5.59 1.57 -9.61
CA CYS A 133 5.61 0.13 -9.82
C CYS A 133 4.56 -0.29 -10.83
N VAL A 134 3.30 0.06 -10.58
CA VAL A 134 2.18 -0.28 -11.47
C VAL A 134 2.30 0.45 -12.82
N ALA A 135 2.66 1.75 -12.81
CA ALA A 135 2.85 2.50 -14.05
C ALA A 135 3.97 1.92 -14.93
N SER A 136 5.05 1.43 -14.31
CA SER A 136 6.14 0.77 -15.03
C SER A 136 5.71 -0.60 -15.58
N PHE A 137 4.98 -1.37 -14.78
CA PHE A 137 4.43 -2.64 -15.20
C PHE A 137 3.51 -2.49 -16.42
N LEU A 138 2.59 -1.52 -16.41
CA LEU A 138 1.63 -1.28 -17.48
C LEU A 138 2.24 -0.75 -18.79
N LYS A 139 3.51 -0.27 -18.78
CA LYS A 139 4.20 0.16 -20.01
C LYS A 139 4.67 -1.01 -20.88
N ARG A 140 4.66 -2.22 -20.34
CA ARG A 140 5.13 -3.42 -21.04
C ARG A 140 3.97 -4.36 -21.28
N ASP A 141 3.96 -5.03 -22.42
CA ASP A 141 3.04 -6.12 -22.66
C ASP A 141 3.56 -7.39 -21.97
N HIS A 142 2.84 -7.83 -20.96
CA HIS A 142 3.12 -9.05 -20.20
C HIS A 142 2.18 -10.21 -20.59
N GLY A 143 1.25 -9.98 -21.52
CA GLY A 143 0.25 -10.95 -21.93
C GLY A 143 -0.89 -11.17 -20.91
N PHE A 144 -0.95 -10.35 -19.84
CA PHE A 144 -2.05 -10.41 -18.87
C PHE A 144 -3.25 -9.60 -19.37
N THR A 145 -4.44 -10.20 -19.29
CA THR A 145 -5.71 -9.54 -19.65
C THR A 145 -6.61 -9.29 -18.44
N GLU A 146 -6.25 -9.88 -17.29
CA GLU A 146 -6.99 -9.75 -16.04
C GLU A 146 -6.04 -9.50 -14.88
N ALA A 147 -6.46 -8.65 -13.93
CA ALA A 147 -5.76 -8.44 -12.67
C ALA A 147 -6.73 -8.60 -11.49
N ILE A 148 -6.25 -9.26 -10.44
CA ILE A 148 -6.92 -9.31 -9.14
C ILE A 148 -6.05 -8.53 -8.17
N ILE A 149 -6.59 -7.41 -7.67
CA ILE A 149 -5.93 -6.55 -6.69
C ILE A 149 -6.39 -7.00 -5.32
N ALA A 150 -5.45 -7.37 -4.47
CA ALA A 150 -5.75 -8.03 -3.20
C ALA A 150 -5.95 -7.01 -2.05
N GLU A 151 -6.84 -6.01 -2.25
CA GLU A 151 -7.18 -5.03 -1.23
C GLU A 151 -8.18 -5.59 -0.18
N PRO A 152 -8.19 -5.06 1.06
CA PRO A 152 -9.02 -5.58 2.15
C PRO A 152 -10.51 -5.21 1.98
N THR A 153 -11.21 -5.94 1.16
CA THR A 153 -12.64 -5.74 0.80
C THR A 153 -13.60 -6.68 1.54
N ASN A 154 -13.21 -7.25 2.68
CA ASN A 154 -13.94 -8.31 3.38
C ASN A 154 -14.24 -9.53 2.47
N ALA A 155 -13.30 -9.92 1.63
CA ALA A 155 -13.41 -10.98 0.64
C ALA A 155 -14.59 -10.80 -0.36
N GLN A 156 -15.04 -9.56 -0.57
CA GLN A 156 -16.03 -9.23 -1.58
C GLN A 156 -15.36 -8.78 -2.86
N ALA A 157 -15.87 -9.23 -4.00
CA ALA A 157 -15.39 -8.75 -5.29
C ALA A 157 -15.87 -7.30 -5.51
N VAL A 158 -14.93 -6.38 -5.67
CA VAL A 158 -15.18 -4.97 -5.96
C VAL A 158 -14.65 -4.67 -7.37
N LEU A 159 -15.51 -4.13 -8.23
CA LEU A 159 -15.17 -3.86 -9.64
C LEU A 159 -14.72 -2.41 -9.88
N ALA A 160 -14.99 -1.52 -8.95
CA ALA A 160 -14.59 -0.12 -9.03
C ALA A 160 -14.54 0.50 -7.63
N HIS A 161 -13.73 1.53 -7.46
CA HIS A 161 -13.70 2.34 -6.25
C HIS A 161 -13.74 3.83 -6.58
N ARG A 162 -13.97 4.67 -5.56
CA ARG A 162 -13.93 6.12 -5.72
C ARG A 162 -12.49 6.58 -5.90
N GLY A 163 -12.29 7.58 -6.78
CA GLY A 163 -11.01 8.27 -6.88
C GLY A 163 -10.71 9.09 -5.62
N ILE A 164 -9.42 9.32 -5.36
CA ILE A 164 -8.94 10.19 -4.29
C ILE A 164 -8.25 11.39 -4.95
N ALA A 165 -8.55 12.59 -4.45
CA ALA A 165 -7.82 13.79 -4.81
C ALA A 165 -7.32 14.47 -3.53
N SER A 166 -6.01 14.72 -3.46
CA SER A 166 -5.39 15.45 -2.36
C SER A 166 -4.97 16.83 -2.83
N VAL A 167 -5.37 17.87 -2.10
CA VAL A 167 -5.03 19.23 -2.40
C VAL A 167 -4.33 19.87 -1.20
N ARG A 168 -3.17 20.48 -1.45
CA ARG A 168 -2.47 21.30 -0.46
C ARG A 168 -2.64 22.78 -0.81
N MET A 169 -3.22 23.52 0.11
CA MET A 169 -3.37 24.96 -0.02
C MET A 169 -2.49 25.69 1.01
N ALA A 170 -1.79 26.72 0.57
CA ALA A 170 -0.99 27.57 1.46
C ALA A 170 -1.60 28.99 1.45
N PHE A 171 -1.96 29.46 2.63
CA PHE A 171 -2.52 30.81 2.82
C PHE A 171 -1.46 31.74 3.38
N LYS A 172 -1.29 32.91 2.77
CA LYS A 172 -0.39 33.95 3.25
C LYS A 172 -1.21 35.06 3.89
N GLY A 173 -0.86 35.46 5.10
CA GLY A 173 -1.50 36.55 5.80
C GLY A 173 -0.47 37.59 6.26
N GLN A 174 -0.98 38.72 6.73
CA GLN A 174 -0.17 39.76 7.38
C GLN A 174 -0.39 39.72 8.89
N ALA A 175 0.70 39.84 9.64
CA ALA A 175 0.60 39.99 11.08
C ALA A 175 0.02 41.37 11.42
N GLY A 176 -0.94 41.42 12.31
CA GLY A 176 -1.60 42.65 12.72
C GLY A 176 -2.37 42.49 14.02
N HIS A 177 -2.78 43.61 14.61
CA HIS A 177 -3.58 43.59 15.82
C HIS A 177 -5.02 43.15 15.50
N ALA A 178 -5.62 42.33 16.37
CA ALA A 178 -6.96 41.80 16.12
C ALA A 178 -8.07 42.86 16.01
N SER A 179 -7.84 44.07 16.56
CA SER A 179 -8.74 45.22 16.45
C SER A 179 -8.60 46.03 15.17
N ALA A 180 -7.64 45.75 14.30
CA ALA A 180 -7.52 46.46 13.04
C ALA A 180 -8.74 46.18 12.15
N ALA A 181 -9.24 47.22 11.46
CA ALA A 181 -10.46 47.12 10.65
C ALA A 181 -10.42 46.04 9.58
N ASN A 182 -9.22 45.72 9.07
CA ASN A 182 -8.99 44.70 8.03
C ASN A 182 -8.37 43.39 8.56
N ALA A 183 -8.32 43.21 9.89
CA ALA A 183 -7.66 42.07 10.52
C ALA A 183 -8.16 40.71 9.98
N LEU A 184 -9.47 40.60 9.76
CA LEU A 184 -10.08 39.37 9.28
C LEU A 184 -9.79 39.09 7.79
N GLU A 185 -9.62 40.13 6.99
CA GLU A 185 -9.30 40.04 5.56
C GLU A 185 -7.85 39.63 5.34
N LEU A 186 -6.96 40.20 6.13
CA LEU A 186 -5.52 39.96 6.02
C LEU A 186 -5.05 38.67 6.74
N SER A 187 -5.90 38.05 7.54
CA SER A 187 -5.57 36.87 8.30
C SER A 187 -5.57 35.60 7.44
N ALA A 188 -4.43 34.92 7.35
CA ALA A 188 -4.31 33.63 6.68
C ALA A 188 -5.29 32.58 7.23
N VAL A 189 -5.54 32.58 8.55
CA VAL A 189 -6.46 31.66 9.22
C VAL A 189 -7.89 31.90 8.73
N HIS A 190 -8.35 33.15 8.69
CA HIS A 190 -9.69 33.47 8.23
C HIS A 190 -9.88 33.19 6.72
N GLN A 191 -8.84 33.43 5.91
CA GLN A 191 -8.85 33.04 4.51
C GLN A 191 -8.98 31.52 4.35
N ALA A 192 -8.20 30.73 5.10
CA ALA A 192 -8.28 29.30 5.11
C ALA A 192 -9.67 28.78 5.49
N MET A 193 -10.25 29.34 6.57
CA MET A 193 -11.61 28.99 7.02
C MET A 193 -12.69 29.28 5.96
N ARG A 194 -12.64 30.43 5.31
CA ARG A 194 -13.60 30.77 4.24
C ARG A 194 -13.49 29.80 3.07
N THR A 195 -12.27 29.60 2.56
CA THR A 195 -12.04 28.70 1.43
C THR A 195 -12.43 27.26 1.77
N SER A 196 -12.10 26.77 2.97
CA SER A 196 -12.51 25.43 3.40
C SER A 196 -14.02 25.28 3.46
N ASN A 197 -14.74 26.30 3.94
CA ASN A 197 -16.19 26.28 4.00
C ASN A 197 -16.82 26.28 2.58
N GLU A 198 -16.28 27.08 1.65
CA GLU A 198 -16.72 27.08 0.25
C GLU A 198 -16.54 25.69 -0.40
N TRP A 199 -15.42 25.05 -0.15
CA TRP A 199 -15.15 23.70 -0.67
C TRP A 199 -16.05 22.63 -0.07
N LEU A 200 -16.29 22.71 1.25
CA LEU A 200 -17.22 21.79 1.92
C LEU A 200 -18.63 21.90 1.35
N VAL A 201 -19.10 23.12 1.10
CA VAL A 201 -20.43 23.37 0.51
C VAL A 201 -20.49 22.89 -0.93
N ALA A 202 -19.45 23.13 -1.73
CA ALA A 202 -19.39 22.67 -3.12
C ALA A 202 -19.24 21.14 -3.25
N GLY A 203 -18.60 20.49 -2.29
CA GLY A 203 -18.40 19.03 -2.29
C GLY A 203 -19.61 18.21 -1.80
N ILE A 204 -20.63 18.86 -1.26
CA ILE A 204 -21.88 18.22 -0.81
C ILE A 204 -22.96 18.25 -1.91
N ALA A 205 -22.76 18.99 -2.97
CA ALA A 205 -23.63 19.06 -4.14
C ALA A 205 -23.18 18.06 -5.19
#